data_487b5f0fd6858c04d3473cba8435813f
#
_entry.id   487b5f0fd6858c04d3473cba8435813f
#
_cell.length_a   1.000
_cell.length_b   1.000
_cell.length_c   1.000
_cell.angle_alpha   90.00
_cell.angle_beta   90.00
_cell.angle_gamma   90.00
#
_symmetry.space_group_name_H-M   'P 1'
#
loop_
_entity.id
_entity.type
_entity.pdbx_description
1 polymer ?
#
loop_
_entity_poly.entity_id
_entity_poly.type
_entity_poly.pdbx_seq_one_letter_code
_entity_poly.pdbx_strand_id
1 'polypeptide(L)'
;ETEEEIGVTREYISFAGYLEPQLVLSGYWVTPVVAFVQPGFELRLDHREVEAAFEVPLLHILDSMNHRQRTRELGAVTVQVYDIPYENHNIWGATAGMLMSLYKLLRTE
;
A
#
# COMPACT_ATOMS: atom_id res chain seq x y z
N GLU A 1 -9.78 9.73 8.02
CA GLU A 1 -8.34 9.95 7.81
C GLU A 1 -8.01 10.31 6.36
N THR A 2 -8.51 9.53 5.40
CA THR A 2 -8.25 9.80 3.99
C THR A 2 -8.69 11.21 3.59
N GLU A 3 -9.84 11.64 4.07
CA GLU A 3 -10.32 12.99 3.80
C GLU A 3 -9.38 14.05 4.37
N GLU A 4 -8.89 13.83 5.58
CA GLU A 4 -7.97 14.77 6.23
C GLU A 4 -6.61 14.82 5.55
N GLU A 5 -6.09 13.68 5.12
CA GLU A 5 -4.74 13.58 4.56
C GLU A 5 -4.65 14.01 3.11
N ILE A 6 -5.60 13.62 2.27
CA ILE A 6 -5.54 13.87 0.83
C ILE A 6 -6.80 14.48 0.24
N GLY A 7 -7.83 14.74 1.05
CA GLY A 7 -9.03 15.44 0.61
C GLY A 7 -10.08 14.60 -0.09
N VAL A 8 -9.96 13.27 -0.08
CA VAL A 8 -10.96 12.40 -0.69
C VAL A 8 -12.09 12.16 0.31
N THR A 9 -13.30 12.60 -0.02
CA THR A 9 -14.46 12.48 0.85
C THR A 9 -15.15 11.13 0.70
N ARG A 10 -16.00 10.79 1.65
CA ARG A 10 -16.72 9.51 1.68
C ARG A 10 -17.52 9.20 0.42
N GLU A 11 -18.07 10.21 -0.21
CA GLU A 11 -18.90 10.02 -1.39
C GLU A 11 -18.14 9.43 -2.58
N TYR A 12 -16.81 9.53 -2.57
CA TYR A 12 -15.97 8.95 -3.61
C TYR A 12 -15.42 7.57 -3.25
N ILE A 13 -15.71 7.07 -2.06
CA ILE A 13 -15.10 5.84 -1.55
C ILE A 13 -16.14 4.74 -1.37
N SER A 14 -15.87 3.56 -1.96
CA SER A 14 -16.68 2.35 -1.77
C SER A 14 -15.81 1.27 -1.17
N PHE A 15 -16.19 0.76 0.00
CA PHE A 15 -15.48 -0.30 0.67
C PHE A 15 -15.51 -1.58 -0.13
N ALA A 16 -14.35 -2.21 -0.34
CA ALA A 16 -14.22 -3.47 -1.06
C ALA A 16 -13.96 -4.65 -0.13
N GLY A 17 -13.12 -4.50 0.87
CA GLY A 17 -12.83 -5.59 1.79
C GLY A 17 -11.59 -5.35 2.62
N TYR A 18 -11.29 -6.32 3.47
CA TYR A 18 -10.07 -6.34 4.28
C TYR A 18 -9.10 -7.39 3.74
N LEU A 19 -7.81 -7.11 3.87
CA LEU A 19 -6.77 -8.11 3.70
C LEU A 19 -6.41 -8.69 5.07
N GLU A 20 -5.59 -9.74 5.07
CA GLU A 20 -5.17 -10.33 6.34
C GLU A 20 -4.34 -9.35 7.17
N PRO A 21 -4.52 -9.35 8.51
CA PRO A 21 -3.72 -8.49 9.37
C PRO A 21 -2.23 -8.81 9.24
N GLN A 22 -1.40 -7.78 9.30
CA GLN A 22 0.05 -7.90 9.21
C GLN A 22 0.70 -7.29 10.44
N LEU A 23 1.73 -7.98 10.96
CA LEU A 23 2.59 -7.44 12.00
C LEU A 23 3.65 -6.58 11.33
N VAL A 24 3.67 -5.29 11.63
CA VAL A 24 4.67 -4.37 11.08
C VAL A 24 5.83 -4.20 12.05
N LEU A 25 6.95 -3.61 11.57
CA LEU A 25 8.19 -3.54 12.34
C LEU A 25 8.06 -2.78 13.66
N SER A 26 7.11 -1.86 13.75
CA SER A 26 6.84 -1.12 15.00
C SER A 26 6.15 -1.97 16.07
N GLY A 27 5.78 -3.22 15.76
CA GLY A 27 5.12 -4.11 16.69
C GLY A 27 3.60 -4.05 16.67
N TYR A 28 3.02 -3.20 15.83
CA TYR A 28 1.57 -3.14 15.68
C TYR A 28 1.05 -4.13 14.67
N TRP A 29 -0.17 -4.61 14.92
CA TRP A 29 -0.93 -5.36 13.94
C TRP A 29 -1.74 -4.38 13.10
N VAL A 30 -1.61 -4.48 11.79
CA VAL A 30 -2.31 -3.60 10.85
C VAL A 30 -3.21 -4.45 9.96
N THR A 31 -4.48 -4.07 9.87
CA THR A 31 -5.42 -4.71 8.96
C THR A 31 -5.59 -3.80 7.74
N PRO A 32 -5.09 -4.21 6.56
CA PRO A 32 -5.26 -3.40 5.36
C PRO A 32 -6.72 -3.37 4.93
N VAL A 33 -7.17 -2.21 4.51
CA VAL A 33 -8.52 -2.01 3.97
C VAL A 33 -8.40 -1.66 2.49
N VAL A 34 -9.15 -2.38 1.67
CA VAL A 34 -9.23 -2.11 0.23
C VAL A 34 -10.54 -1.41 -0.08
N ALA A 35 -10.46 -0.34 -0.84
CA ALA A 35 -11.63 0.42 -1.24
C ALA A 35 -11.49 0.87 -2.69
N PHE A 36 -12.64 1.05 -3.35
CA PHE A 36 -12.70 1.68 -4.65
C PHE A 36 -12.90 3.18 -4.46
N VAL A 37 -12.20 3.98 -5.25
CA VAL A 37 -12.31 5.44 -5.20
C VAL A 37 -12.78 5.92 -6.56
N GLN A 38 -13.92 6.63 -6.58
CA GLN A 38 -14.44 7.18 -7.83
C GLN A 38 -13.60 8.37 -8.26
N PRO A 39 -13.38 8.53 -9.59
CA PRO A 39 -12.72 9.72 -10.11
C PRO A 39 -13.59 10.96 -9.94
N GLY A 40 -13.00 12.14 -10.13
CA GLY A 40 -13.72 13.40 -10.05
C GLY A 40 -13.49 14.19 -8.77
N PHE A 41 -12.74 13.63 -7.82
CA PHE A 41 -12.35 14.36 -6.62
C PHE A 41 -11.08 15.18 -6.89
N GLU A 42 -10.87 16.19 -6.06
CA GLU A 42 -9.66 17.00 -6.10
C GLU A 42 -8.78 16.64 -4.90
N LEU A 43 -7.53 16.25 -5.18
CA LEU A 43 -6.59 15.93 -4.11
C LEU A 43 -6.16 17.19 -3.37
N ARG A 44 -6.21 17.13 -2.04
CA ARG A 44 -5.75 18.19 -1.16
C ARG A 44 -4.89 17.55 -0.08
N LEU A 45 -3.59 17.63 -0.25
CA LEU A 45 -2.66 16.97 0.65
C LEU A 45 -2.49 17.77 1.94
N ASP A 46 -2.55 17.08 3.07
CA ASP A 46 -2.13 17.65 4.34
C ASP A 46 -0.62 17.49 4.42
N HIS A 47 0.12 18.53 4.10
CA HIS A 47 1.58 18.48 4.03
C HIS A 47 2.28 18.23 5.37
N ARG A 48 1.54 18.23 6.47
CA ARG A 48 2.09 17.85 7.77
C ARG A 48 2.21 16.33 7.90
N GLU A 49 1.41 15.58 7.15
CA GLU A 49 1.36 14.12 7.22
C GLU A 49 1.71 13.45 5.88
N VAL A 50 1.44 14.13 4.77
CA VAL A 50 1.60 13.56 3.42
C VAL A 50 2.49 14.47 2.58
N GLU A 51 3.64 13.97 2.16
CA GLU A 51 4.55 14.74 1.30
C GLU A 51 4.07 14.79 -0.13
N ALA A 52 3.55 13.67 -0.64
CA ALA A 52 3.10 13.56 -2.02
C ALA A 52 2.09 12.43 -2.14
N ALA A 53 1.30 12.48 -3.18
CA ALA A 53 0.44 11.37 -3.58
C ALA A 53 0.68 11.07 -5.06
N PHE A 54 0.67 9.81 -5.43
CA PHE A 54 0.82 9.40 -6.81
C PHE A 54 -0.03 8.15 -7.06
N GLU A 55 -0.35 7.92 -8.32
CA GLU A 55 -1.14 6.77 -8.72
C GLU A 55 -0.22 5.73 -9.37
N VAL A 56 -0.52 4.47 -9.12
CA VAL A 56 0.21 3.35 -9.70
C VAL A 56 -0.80 2.45 -10.40
N PRO A 57 -0.58 2.11 -11.69
CA PRO A 57 -1.48 1.19 -12.36
C PRO A 57 -1.58 -0.13 -11.60
N LEU A 58 -2.78 -0.65 -11.43
CA LEU A 58 -2.98 -1.92 -10.73
C LEU A 58 -2.21 -3.05 -11.41
N LEU A 59 -2.16 -3.05 -12.74
CA LEU A 59 -1.41 -4.06 -13.48
C LEU A 59 0.08 -4.06 -13.15
N HIS A 60 0.65 -2.90 -12.82
CA HIS A 60 2.06 -2.82 -12.39
C HIS A 60 2.25 -3.55 -11.06
N ILE A 61 1.32 -3.38 -10.12
CA ILE A 61 1.34 -4.05 -8.82
C ILE A 61 1.18 -5.57 -8.99
N LEU A 62 0.33 -5.98 -9.93
CA LEU A 62 0.02 -7.39 -10.14
C LEU A 62 1.05 -8.13 -11.00
N ASP A 63 2.01 -7.44 -11.56
CA ASP A 63 3.08 -8.05 -12.35
C ASP A 63 4.25 -8.41 -11.45
N SER A 64 4.48 -9.71 -11.28
CA SER A 64 5.54 -10.20 -10.40
C SER A 64 6.94 -9.76 -10.81
N MET A 65 7.13 -9.39 -12.06
CA MET A 65 8.42 -8.87 -12.55
C MET A 65 8.79 -7.54 -11.89
N ASN A 66 7.81 -6.85 -11.33
CA ASN A 66 8.02 -5.57 -10.64
C ASN A 66 8.29 -5.73 -9.15
N HIS A 67 8.19 -6.94 -8.61
CA HIS A 67 8.40 -7.19 -7.19
C HIS A 67 9.87 -7.48 -6.93
N ARG A 68 10.43 -6.80 -5.93
CA ARG A 68 11.81 -7.00 -5.46
C ARG A 68 11.77 -7.51 -4.03
N GLN A 69 12.50 -8.57 -3.77
CA GLN A 69 12.58 -9.14 -2.43
C GLN A 69 13.96 -8.88 -1.86
N ARG A 70 14.03 -8.40 -0.64
CA ARG A 70 15.28 -8.15 0.07
C ARG A 70 15.24 -8.81 1.44
N THR A 71 16.43 -9.10 1.96
CA THR A 71 16.60 -9.57 3.32
C THR A 71 17.02 -8.38 4.19
N ARG A 72 16.41 -8.26 5.35
CA ARG A 72 16.76 -7.22 6.30
C ARG A 72 17.04 -7.85 7.66
N GLU A 73 18.14 -7.46 8.27
CA GLU A 73 18.51 -7.94 9.60
C GLU A 73 18.01 -6.97 10.66
N LEU A 74 17.31 -7.52 11.66
CA LEU A 74 16.79 -6.77 12.80
C LEU A 74 17.30 -7.45 14.07
N GLY A 75 18.48 -7.03 14.52
CA GLY A 75 19.14 -7.69 15.63
C GLY A 75 19.49 -9.13 15.29
N ALA A 76 18.95 -10.08 16.05
CA ALA A 76 19.18 -11.50 15.83
C ALA A 76 18.21 -12.13 14.83
N VAL A 77 17.24 -11.36 14.32
CA VAL A 77 16.20 -11.86 13.44
C VAL A 77 16.43 -11.34 12.02
N THR A 78 16.31 -12.25 11.05
CA THR A 78 16.37 -11.90 9.63
C THR A 78 14.96 -11.97 9.05
N VAL A 79 14.51 -10.90 8.42
CA VAL A 79 13.19 -10.84 7.81
C VAL A 79 13.31 -10.54 6.32
N GLN A 80 12.32 -11.00 5.55
CA GLN A 80 12.21 -10.68 4.15
C GLN A 80 11.28 -9.49 3.97
N VAL A 81 11.70 -8.54 3.16
CA VAL A 81 10.90 -7.35 2.85
C VAL A 81 10.78 -7.21 1.35
N TYR A 82 9.75 -6.49 0.92
CA TYR A 82 9.46 -6.29 -0.49
C TYR A 82 9.58 -4.82 -0.88
N ASP A 83 10.01 -4.59 -2.11
CA ASP A 83 9.98 -3.29 -2.75
C ASP A 83 9.24 -3.44 -4.08
N ILE A 84 8.48 -2.42 -4.44
CA ILE A 84 7.82 -2.34 -5.74
C ILE A 84 8.19 -0.99 -6.35
N PRO A 85 9.26 -0.95 -7.16
CA PRO A 85 9.64 0.29 -7.81
C PRO A 85 8.61 0.71 -8.86
N TYR A 86 8.33 2.00 -8.94
CA TYR A 86 7.47 2.57 -9.96
C TYR A 86 7.95 3.97 -10.32
N GLU A 87 8.43 4.14 -11.54
CA GLU A 87 9.04 5.38 -12.00
C GLU A 87 10.17 5.80 -11.05
N ASN A 88 10.12 7.03 -10.51
CA ASN A 88 11.12 7.52 -9.56
C ASN A 88 10.72 7.29 -8.10
N HIS A 89 9.68 6.48 -7.87
CA HIS A 89 9.23 6.10 -6.55
C HIS A 89 9.62 4.67 -6.23
N ASN A 90 9.76 4.37 -4.96
CA ASN A 90 9.94 3.00 -4.50
C ASN A 90 8.96 2.73 -3.38
N ILE A 91 8.01 1.83 -3.66
CA ILE A 91 7.03 1.40 -2.66
C ILE A 91 7.69 0.31 -1.83
N TRP A 92 7.79 0.52 -0.52
CA TRP A 92 8.53 -0.39 0.34
C TRP A 92 7.86 -0.55 1.70
N GLY A 93 8.43 -1.36 2.56
CA GLY A 93 7.99 -1.53 3.93
C GLY A 93 6.60 -2.14 4.05
N ALA A 94 5.83 -1.65 5.02
CA ALA A 94 4.49 -2.18 5.31
C ALA A 94 3.55 -2.04 4.11
N THR A 95 3.63 -0.93 3.38
CA THR A 95 2.79 -0.71 2.21
C THR A 95 3.06 -1.75 1.12
N ALA A 96 4.33 -2.03 0.83
CA ALA A 96 4.67 -3.06 -0.14
C ALA A 96 4.18 -4.43 0.33
N GLY A 97 4.27 -4.73 1.63
CA GLY A 97 3.74 -5.96 2.20
C GLY A 97 2.24 -6.10 2.00
N MET A 98 1.50 -5.02 2.20
CA MET A 98 0.05 -5.00 1.98
C MET A 98 -0.29 -5.25 0.51
N LEU A 99 0.45 -4.63 -0.41
CA LEU A 99 0.25 -4.81 -1.84
C LEU A 99 0.59 -6.24 -2.27
N MET A 100 1.60 -6.85 -1.65
CA MET A 100 1.92 -8.26 -1.91
C MET A 100 0.78 -9.18 -1.46
N SER A 101 0.12 -8.87 -0.35
CA SER A 101 -1.06 -9.62 0.10
C SER A 101 -2.19 -9.52 -0.91
N LEU A 102 -2.42 -8.33 -1.44
CA LEU A 102 -3.42 -8.13 -2.49
C LEU A 102 -3.06 -8.93 -3.76
N TYR A 103 -1.81 -8.88 -4.17
CA TYR A 103 -1.33 -9.65 -5.32
C TYR A 103 -1.59 -11.14 -5.14
N LYS A 104 -1.24 -11.69 -3.98
CA LYS A 104 -1.44 -13.11 -3.70
C LYS A 104 -2.91 -13.50 -3.71
N LEU A 105 -3.76 -12.66 -3.16
CA LEU A 105 -5.20 -12.89 -3.16
C LEU A 105 -5.76 -12.94 -4.58
N LEU A 106 -5.42 -11.96 -5.40
CA LEU A 106 -5.94 -11.87 -6.77
C LEU A 106 -5.37 -12.94 -7.69
N ARG A 107 -4.15 -13.38 -7.42
CA ARG A 107 -3.49 -14.41 -8.23
C ARG A 107 -4.14 -15.78 -8.07
N THR A 108 -4.78 -16.06 -6.95
CA THR A 108 -5.40 -17.35 -6.69
C THR A 108 -6.75 -17.52 -7.41
N GLU A 109 -7.26 -16.47 -8.03
CA GLU A 109 -8.48 -16.50 -8.83
C GLU A 109 -8.24 -17.08 -10.27
#